data_c3dc27fb0955d5b4a50718e7019cba2d
#
_entry.id   c3dc27fb0955d5b4a50718e7019cba2d
#
_cell.length_a   1.000
_cell.length_b   1.000
_cell.length_c   1.000
_cell.angle_alpha   90.00
_cell.angle_beta   90.00
_cell.angle_gamma   90.00
#
_symmetry.space_group_name_H-M   'P 1'
#
loop_
_entity.id
_entity.type
_entity.pdbx_description
1 polymer ?
#
loop_
_entity_poly.entity_id
_entity_poly.type
_entity_poly.pdbx_seq_one_letter_code
_entity_poly.pdbx_strand_id
1 'polypeptide(L)'
;DFLDPERLDNNYRLYSERDIEIIRWITNRLDDGLSISHAVLEYKNLRENGLWPEALPSVLPPEPSKKPGFSTEVYAKKLFNALTTRNEAEAKQIIDSVQSMFDLKVIFFEIFSPCLYEIGEAWYRGEIRIATEHYASAYIRGILLNLLQAFPIYSAAPTLLVGCGPEEFHEIASLM
;
A
#
# COMPACT_ATOMS: atom_id res chain seq x y z
N ASP A 1 -22.60 6.78 12.76
CA ASP A 1 -21.67 6.07 11.86
C ASP A 1 -22.36 5.92 10.49
N PHE A 2 -21.63 6.02 9.41
CA PHE A 2 -22.16 5.84 8.05
C PHE A 2 -21.93 4.40 7.54
N LEU A 3 -21.09 3.63 8.21
CA LEU A 3 -20.87 2.20 8.04
C LEU A 3 -21.30 1.49 9.33
N ASP A 4 -21.85 0.30 9.18
CA ASP A 4 -22.26 -0.57 10.29
C ASP A 4 -21.66 -1.98 10.09
N PRO A 5 -20.31 -2.12 10.23
CA PRO A 5 -19.65 -3.38 10.01
C PRO A 5 -20.01 -4.41 11.07
N GLU A 6 -20.23 -5.64 10.65
CA GLU A 6 -20.45 -6.77 11.54
C GLU A 6 -19.22 -7.00 12.44
N ARG A 7 -19.43 -7.38 13.69
CA ARG A 7 -18.35 -7.68 14.62
C ARG A 7 -18.28 -9.18 14.92
N LEU A 8 -17.11 -9.75 14.76
CA LEU A 8 -16.83 -11.11 15.20
C LEU A 8 -16.65 -11.19 16.72
N ASP A 9 -16.69 -12.40 17.27
CA ASP A 9 -16.48 -12.66 18.70
C ASP A 9 -15.13 -12.13 19.24
N ASN A 10 -14.12 -12.02 18.38
CA ASN A 10 -12.81 -11.46 18.68
C ASN A 10 -12.73 -9.92 18.52
N ASN A 11 -13.89 -9.25 18.37
CA ASN A 11 -14.04 -7.82 18.20
C ASN A 11 -13.49 -7.23 16.88
N TYR A 12 -13.06 -8.07 15.91
CA TYR A 12 -12.70 -7.62 14.57
C TYR A 12 -13.95 -7.17 13.80
N ARG A 13 -13.76 -6.15 12.96
CA ARG A 13 -14.82 -5.64 12.08
C ARG A 13 -14.78 -6.37 10.75
N LEU A 14 -15.90 -6.93 10.35
CA LEU A 14 -16.12 -7.46 9.00
C LEU A 14 -16.85 -6.41 8.17
N TYR A 15 -16.22 -6.04 7.05
CA TYR A 15 -16.80 -5.13 6.09
C TYR A 15 -17.41 -5.93 4.94
N SER A 16 -18.67 -5.65 4.61
CA SER A 16 -19.33 -6.23 3.44
C SER A 16 -18.74 -5.64 2.15
N GLU A 17 -18.99 -6.30 1.01
CA GLU A 17 -18.61 -5.74 -0.30
C GLU A 17 -19.20 -4.35 -0.50
N ARG A 18 -20.42 -4.13 -0.01
CA ARG A 18 -21.10 -2.83 -0.03
C ARG A 18 -20.36 -1.78 0.79
N ASP A 19 -19.84 -2.12 1.96
CA ASP A 19 -19.03 -1.20 2.77
C ASP A 19 -17.76 -0.81 2.04
N ILE A 20 -17.13 -1.77 1.36
CA ILE A 20 -15.93 -1.53 0.54
C ILE A 20 -16.25 -0.58 -0.62
N GLU A 21 -17.39 -0.74 -1.30
CA GLU A 21 -17.84 0.16 -2.36
C GLU A 21 -18.07 1.58 -1.83
N ILE A 22 -18.71 1.72 -0.67
CA ILE A 22 -18.93 3.02 -0.01
C ILE A 22 -17.58 3.68 0.30
N ILE A 23 -16.65 2.95 0.88
CA ILE A 23 -15.32 3.47 1.22
C ILE A 23 -14.60 3.92 -0.06
N ARG A 24 -14.61 3.13 -1.12
CA ARG A 24 -14.01 3.48 -2.41
C ARG A 24 -14.62 4.75 -3.00
N TRP A 25 -15.94 4.86 -2.97
CA TRP A 25 -16.63 6.03 -3.46
C TRP A 25 -16.24 7.30 -2.67
N ILE A 26 -16.19 7.22 -1.35
CA ILE A 26 -15.73 8.33 -0.49
C ILE A 26 -14.27 8.68 -0.80
N THR A 27 -13.40 7.69 -0.95
CA THR A 27 -11.98 7.92 -1.27
C THR A 27 -11.84 8.65 -2.61
N ASN A 28 -12.58 8.26 -3.64
CA ASN A 28 -12.56 8.97 -4.92
C ASN A 28 -13.00 10.44 -4.77
N ARG A 29 -13.99 10.74 -3.92
CA ARG A 29 -14.41 12.14 -3.65
C ARG A 29 -13.33 12.94 -2.92
N LEU A 30 -12.56 12.29 -2.06
CA LEU A 30 -11.40 12.93 -1.40
C LEU A 30 -10.30 13.22 -2.42
N ASP A 31 -10.05 12.32 -3.35
CA ASP A 31 -9.09 12.51 -4.45
C ASP A 31 -9.52 13.65 -5.38
N ASP A 32 -10.83 13.86 -5.57
CA ASP A 32 -11.42 15.02 -6.26
C ASP A 32 -11.34 16.33 -5.45
N GLY A 33 -10.76 16.30 -4.25
CA GLY A 33 -10.54 17.47 -3.39
C GLY A 33 -11.68 17.80 -2.43
N LEU A 34 -12.69 16.93 -2.26
CA LEU A 34 -13.72 17.12 -1.24
C LEU A 34 -13.16 16.79 0.15
N SER A 35 -13.66 17.51 1.18
CA SER A 35 -13.39 17.09 2.56
C SER A 35 -14.19 15.84 2.90
N ILE A 36 -13.69 15.03 3.84
CA ILE A 36 -14.36 13.80 4.28
C ILE A 36 -15.81 14.08 4.78
N SER A 37 -16.02 15.20 5.46
CA SER A 37 -17.35 15.59 5.95
C SER A 37 -18.33 15.85 4.81
N HIS A 38 -17.88 16.51 3.73
CA HIS A 38 -18.70 16.75 2.55
C HIS A 38 -18.96 15.46 1.77
N ALA A 39 -17.96 14.60 1.57
CA ALA A 39 -18.13 13.32 0.90
C ALA A 39 -19.12 12.40 1.65
N VAL A 40 -19.05 12.35 2.98
CA VAL A 40 -19.99 11.58 3.81
C VAL A 40 -21.41 12.18 3.76
N LEU A 41 -21.53 13.51 3.73
CA LEU A 41 -22.83 14.18 3.60
C LEU A 41 -23.47 13.90 2.23
N GLU A 42 -22.69 13.99 1.17
CA GLU A 42 -23.13 13.67 -0.19
C GLU A 42 -23.59 12.21 -0.29
N TYR A 43 -22.82 11.28 0.27
CA TYR A 43 -23.22 9.87 0.37
C TYR A 43 -24.56 9.68 1.07
N LYS A 44 -24.75 10.31 2.23
CA LYS A 44 -26.02 10.21 2.98
C LYS A 44 -27.20 10.74 2.16
N ASN A 45 -27.03 11.88 1.51
CA ASN A 45 -28.07 12.46 0.65
C ASN A 45 -28.44 11.53 -0.52
N LEU A 46 -27.45 10.95 -1.18
CA LEU A 46 -27.69 9.99 -2.27
C LEU A 46 -28.42 8.73 -1.78
N ARG A 47 -28.05 8.23 -0.61
CA ARG A 47 -28.72 7.08 0.03
C ARG A 47 -30.16 7.39 0.38
N GLU A 48 -30.46 8.54 1.00
CA GLU A 48 -31.80 8.94 1.41
C GLU A 48 -32.74 9.14 0.23
N ASN A 49 -32.22 9.59 -0.92
CA ASN A 49 -32.98 9.79 -2.14
C ASN A 49 -33.09 8.52 -3.02
N GLY A 50 -32.59 7.38 -2.59
CA GLY A 50 -32.60 6.13 -3.35
C GLY A 50 -31.70 6.17 -4.60
N LEU A 51 -30.88 7.20 -4.73
CA LEU A 51 -29.91 7.40 -5.80
C LEU A 51 -28.54 6.86 -5.35
N TRP A 52 -28.51 5.60 -4.90
CA TRP A 52 -27.22 4.93 -4.74
C TRP A 52 -26.52 4.98 -6.11
N PRO A 53 -25.29 5.43 -6.19
CA PRO A 53 -24.55 5.38 -7.43
C PRO A 53 -24.37 3.91 -7.82
N GLU A 54 -25.36 3.37 -8.56
CA GLU A 54 -25.16 2.16 -9.33
C GLU A 54 -24.05 2.46 -10.32
N ALA A 55 -22.93 1.78 -10.12
CA ALA A 55 -21.79 1.81 -11.02
C ALA A 55 -21.41 3.23 -11.46
N LEU A 56 -20.73 3.97 -10.60
CA LEU A 56 -19.65 4.74 -11.17
C LEU A 56 -18.91 3.76 -12.10
N PRO A 57 -18.76 4.10 -13.40
CA PRO A 57 -17.84 3.32 -14.21
C PRO A 57 -16.60 3.22 -13.35
N SER A 58 -16.13 2.01 -13.11
CA SER A 58 -14.87 1.77 -12.45
C SER A 58 -13.84 2.54 -13.26
N VAL A 59 -13.69 3.81 -12.94
CA VAL A 59 -12.47 4.53 -13.20
C VAL A 59 -11.56 4.01 -12.09
N LEU A 60 -11.23 2.72 -12.23
CA LEU A 60 -9.92 2.27 -11.81
C LEU A 60 -8.99 3.38 -12.31
N PRO A 61 -8.19 4.03 -11.45
CA PRO A 61 -7.11 4.86 -11.95
C PRO A 61 -6.49 4.02 -13.05
N PRO A 62 -6.29 4.56 -14.28
CA PRO A 62 -5.89 3.76 -15.43
C PRO A 62 -4.83 2.81 -14.93
N GLU A 63 -5.09 1.49 -15.07
CA GLU A 63 -4.11 0.50 -14.61
C GLU A 63 -2.79 1.03 -15.09
N PRO A 64 -1.80 1.28 -14.20
CA PRO A 64 -0.56 1.90 -14.59
C PRO A 64 -0.14 1.16 -15.83
N SER A 65 -0.09 1.85 -16.96
CA SER A 65 0.01 1.25 -18.28
C SER A 65 1.18 0.29 -18.21
N LYS A 66 0.89 -1.02 -18.13
CA LYS A 66 1.90 -2.07 -18.14
C LYS A 66 2.63 -1.85 -19.44
N LYS A 67 3.77 -1.16 -19.38
CA LYS A 67 4.64 -1.02 -20.55
C LYS A 67 4.90 -2.44 -21.01
N PRO A 68 4.59 -2.81 -22.25
CA PRO A 68 4.73 -4.19 -22.70
C PRO A 68 6.19 -4.60 -22.49
N GLY A 69 6.43 -5.57 -21.61
CA GLY A 69 7.74 -6.17 -21.41
C GLY A 69 8.32 -6.17 -19.98
N PHE A 70 7.75 -5.42 -19.03
CA PHE A 70 8.28 -5.38 -17.65
C PHE A 70 7.18 -5.75 -16.64
N SER A 71 7.16 -6.99 -16.19
CA SER A 71 6.25 -7.45 -15.14
C SER A 71 6.79 -7.08 -13.78
N THR A 72 6.05 -6.29 -13.00
CA THR A 72 6.36 -5.94 -11.60
C THR A 72 6.52 -7.18 -10.73
N GLU A 73 5.73 -8.23 -11.02
CA GLU A 73 5.82 -9.53 -10.34
C GLU A 73 7.19 -10.21 -10.52
N VAL A 74 7.81 -10.07 -11.68
CA VAL A 74 9.15 -10.61 -11.95
C VAL A 74 10.18 -9.89 -11.08
N TYR A 75 10.06 -8.58 -10.93
CA TYR A 75 10.96 -7.79 -10.07
C TYR A 75 10.74 -8.09 -8.59
N ALA A 76 9.50 -8.23 -8.14
CA ALA A 76 9.19 -8.63 -6.76
C ALA A 76 9.81 -10.00 -6.43
N LYS A 77 9.67 -10.99 -7.33
CA LYS A 77 10.30 -12.31 -7.18
C LYS A 77 11.83 -12.27 -7.17
N LYS A 78 12.43 -11.50 -8.09
CA LYS A 78 13.89 -11.33 -8.12
C LYS A 78 14.40 -10.69 -6.84
N LEU A 79 13.71 -9.65 -6.35
CA LEU A 79 14.07 -8.97 -5.11
C LEU A 79 13.95 -9.91 -3.90
N PHE A 80 12.86 -10.69 -3.81
CA PHE A 80 12.70 -11.74 -2.81
C PHE A 80 13.91 -12.70 -2.80
N ASN A 81 14.27 -13.24 -3.96
CA ASN A 81 15.40 -14.16 -4.07
C ASN A 81 16.72 -13.51 -3.65
N ALA A 82 17.00 -12.31 -4.13
CA ALA A 82 18.22 -11.58 -3.80
C ALA A 82 18.32 -11.31 -2.28
N LEU A 83 17.21 -10.89 -1.63
CA LEU A 83 17.20 -10.60 -0.21
C LEU A 83 17.29 -11.87 0.65
N THR A 84 16.57 -12.93 0.30
CA THR A 84 16.60 -14.19 1.06
C THR A 84 17.93 -14.93 0.94
N THR A 85 18.64 -14.74 -0.16
CA THR A 85 20.02 -15.27 -0.35
C THR A 85 21.12 -14.28 0.08
N ARG A 86 20.73 -13.09 0.58
CA ARG A 86 21.64 -12.00 0.99
C ARG A 86 22.59 -11.54 -0.12
N ASN A 87 22.12 -11.55 -1.36
CA ASN A 87 22.84 -11.02 -2.51
C ASN A 87 22.56 -9.51 -2.65
N GLU A 88 23.27 -8.70 -1.85
CA GLU A 88 23.09 -7.24 -1.82
C GLU A 88 23.38 -6.58 -3.16
N ALA A 89 24.35 -7.09 -3.92
CA ALA A 89 24.71 -6.54 -5.22
C ALA A 89 23.55 -6.69 -6.21
N GLU A 90 22.92 -7.85 -6.25
CA GLU A 90 21.75 -8.12 -7.08
C GLU A 90 20.53 -7.32 -6.61
N ALA A 91 20.28 -7.29 -5.29
CA ALA A 91 19.18 -6.50 -4.72
C ALA A 91 19.30 -5.02 -5.11
N LYS A 92 20.51 -4.45 -4.99
CA LYS A 92 20.78 -3.07 -5.41
C LYS A 92 20.52 -2.86 -6.90
N GLN A 93 21.00 -3.74 -7.77
CA GLN A 93 20.77 -3.65 -9.23
C GLN A 93 19.28 -3.70 -9.58
N ILE A 94 18.52 -4.56 -8.88
CA ILE A 94 17.05 -4.63 -9.06
C ILE A 94 16.42 -3.31 -8.66
N ILE A 95 16.76 -2.76 -7.49
CA ILE A 95 16.21 -1.50 -6.99
C ILE A 95 16.56 -0.33 -7.92
N ASP A 96 17.82 -0.20 -8.34
CA ASP A 96 18.25 0.83 -9.29
C ASP A 96 17.46 0.71 -10.62
N SER A 97 17.23 -0.51 -11.09
CA SER A 97 16.44 -0.78 -12.30
C SER A 97 14.97 -0.37 -12.14
N VAL A 98 14.31 -0.78 -11.05
CA VAL A 98 12.89 -0.45 -10.85
C VAL A 98 12.68 1.04 -10.63
N GLN A 99 13.59 1.73 -9.93
CA GLN A 99 13.54 3.19 -9.74
C GLN A 99 13.69 3.96 -11.06
N SER A 100 14.41 3.40 -12.04
CA SER A 100 14.53 4.02 -13.36
C SER A 100 13.32 3.79 -14.29
N MET A 101 12.52 2.76 -14.02
CA MET A 101 11.45 2.30 -14.91
C MET A 101 10.03 2.56 -14.42
N PHE A 102 9.84 2.65 -13.11
CA PHE A 102 8.51 2.72 -12.49
C PHE A 102 8.38 3.91 -11.56
N ASP A 103 7.15 4.39 -11.43
CA ASP A 103 6.79 5.39 -10.41
C ASP A 103 6.85 4.79 -9.01
N LEU A 104 7.10 5.63 -7.99
CA LEU A 104 7.21 5.19 -6.60
C LEU A 104 5.99 4.40 -6.12
N LYS A 105 4.79 4.81 -6.54
CA LYS A 105 3.55 4.08 -6.20
C LYS A 105 3.60 2.63 -6.69
N VAL A 106 4.05 2.40 -7.90
CA VAL A 106 4.21 1.05 -8.48
C VAL A 106 5.28 0.27 -7.73
N ILE A 107 6.43 0.91 -7.43
CA ILE A 107 7.52 0.29 -6.68
C ILE A 107 7.04 -0.17 -5.30
N PHE A 108 6.32 0.68 -4.58
CA PHE A 108 5.85 0.38 -3.23
C PHE A 108 4.79 -0.71 -3.22
N PHE A 109 3.73 -0.57 -4.03
CA PHE A 109 2.56 -1.43 -3.93
C PHE A 109 2.63 -2.68 -4.83
N GLU A 110 3.38 -2.66 -5.93
CA GLU A 110 3.47 -3.79 -6.85
C GLU A 110 4.79 -4.56 -6.78
N ILE A 111 5.84 -4.00 -6.12
CA ILE A 111 7.14 -4.66 -5.99
C ILE A 111 7.51 -4.89 -4.53
N PHE A 112 7.58 -3.85 -3.71
CA PHE A 112 8.02 -3.98 -2.31
C PHE A 112 6.99 -4.70 -1.44
N SER A 113 5.70 -4.31 -1.51
CA SER A 113 4.65 -4.97 -0.72
C SER A 113 4.52 -6.46 -1.01
N PRO A 114 4.44 -6.93 -2.28
CA PRO A 114 4.42 -8.35 -2.57
C PRO A 114 5.70 -9.08 -2.15
N CYS A 115 6.87 -8.44 -2.30
CA CYS A 115 8.13 -9.01 -1.85
C CYS A 115 8.15 -9.21 -0.32
N LEU A 116 7.75 -8.19 0.46
CA LEU A 116 7.69 -8.26 1.92
C LEU A 116 6.66 -9.29 2.39
N TYR A 117 5.50 -9.35 1.73
CA TYR A 117 4.48 -10.35 2.02
C TYR A 117 5.04 -11.77 1.84
N GLU A 118 5.70 -12.06 0.71
CA GLU A 118 6.27 -13.38 0.45
C GLU A 118 7.42 -13.72 1.42
N ILE A 119 8.21 -12.72 1.85
CA ILE A 119 9.24 -12.91 2.90
C ILE A 119 8.59 -13.34 4.21
N GLY A 120 7.50 -12.67 4.62
CA GLY A 120 6.74 -13.03 5.83
C GLY A 120 6.14 -14.43 5.73
N GLU A 121 5.53 -14.77 4.59
CA GLU A 121 4.97 -16.08 4.32
C GLU A 121 6.04 -17.20 4.32
N ALA A 122 7.20 -16.95 3.71
CA ALA A 122 8.31 -17.91 3.69
C ALA A 122 8.87 -18.16 5.10
N TRP A 123 8.92 -17.12 5.93
CA TRP A 123 9.27 -17.27 7.34
C TRP A 123 8.19 -18.07 8.09
N TYR A 124 6.92 -17.75 7.91
CA TYR A 124 5.81 -18.45 8.54
C TYR A 124 5.78 -19.94 8.18
N ARG A 125 6.08 -20.29 6.92
CA ARG A 125 6.21 -21.69 6.47
C ARG A 125 7.51 -22.36 6.90
N GLY A 126 8.44 -21.65 7.56
CA GLY A 126 9.73 -22.17 8.00
C GLY A 126 10.76 -22.36 6.89
N GLU A 127 10.54 -21.80 5.73
CA GLU A 127 11.45 -21.86 4.56
C GLU A 127 12.68 -20.98 4.73
N ILE A 128 12.52 -19.86 5.44
CA ILE A 128 13.62 -18.98 5.82
C ILE A 128 13.67 -18.77 7.33
N ARG A 129 14.86 -18.41 7.83
CA ARG A 129 15.06 -18.11 9.26
C ARG A 129 14.62 -16.68 9.57
N ILE A 130 14.21 -16.43 10.82
CA ILE A 130 13.84 -15.10 11.30
C ILE A 130 14.95 -14.06 11.05
N ALA A 131 16.22 -14.43 11.17
CA ALA A 131 17.34 -13.54 10.87
C ALA A 131 17.41 -13.13 9.39
N THR A 132 16.87 -13.95 8.48
CA THR A 132 16.79 -13.64 7.04
C THR A 132 15.62 -12.71 6.78
N GLU A 133 14.48 -12.95 7.43
CA GLU A 133 13.31 -12.06 7.38
C GLU A 133 13.69 -10.67 7.88
N HIS A 134 14.27 -10.56 9.07
CA HIS A 134 14.70 -9.27 9.64
C HIS A 134 15.74 -8.54 8.78
N TYR A 135 16.69 -9.27 8.18
CA TYR A 135 17.64 -8.67 7.25
C TYR A 135 16.92 -8.09 6.03
N ALA A 136 16.02 -8.84 5.41
CA ALA A 136 15.30 -8.41 4.22
C ALA A 136 14.38 -7.21 4.49
N SER A 137 13.65 -7.24 5.60
CA SER A 137 12.79 -6.14 6.04
C SER A 137 13.61 -4.89 6.36
N ALA A 138 14.75 -5.03 7.07
CA ALA A 138 15.64 -3.91 7.36
C ALA A 138 16.27 -3.31 6.09
N TYR A 139 16.59 -4.13 5.09
CA TYR A 139 17.13 -3.68 3.82
C TYR A 139 16.12 -2.79 3.08
N ILE A 140 14.88 -3.25 2.90
CA ILE A 140 13.80 -2.46 2.25
C ILE A 140 13.51 -1.19 3.07
N ARG A 141 13.44 -1.29 4.39
CA ARG A 141 13.30 -0.13 5.27
C ARG A 141 14.38 0.93 5.04
N GLY A 142 15.62 0.51 4.91
CA GLY A 142 16.74 1.41 4.61
C GLY A 142 16.55 2.15 3.28
N ILE A 143 16.07 1.47 2.25
CA ILE A 143 15.75 2.09 0.95
C ILE A 143 14.62 3.12 1.08
N LEU A 144 13.55 2.79 1.81
CA LEU A 144 12.43 3.71 2.03
C LEU A 144 12.87 4.98 2.77
N LEU A 145 13.68 4.85 3.82
CA LEU A 145 14.23 6.00 4.55
C LEU A 145 15.13 6.88 3.67
N ASN A 146 15.96 6.28 2.81
CA ASN A 146 16.78 7.03 1.86
C ASN A 146 15.92 7.79 0.84
N LEU A 147 14.84 7.16 0.36
CA LEU A 147 13.91 7.82 -0.56
C LEU A 147 13.22 9.02 0.12
N LEU A 148 12.74 8.87 1.36
CA LEU A 148 12.12 9.98 2.10
C LEU A 148 13.08 11.16 2.26
N GLN A 149 14.37 10.92 2.49
CA GLN A 149 15.37 11.98 2.61
C GLN A 149 15.69 12.67 1.28
N ALA A 150 15.47 12.00 0.16
CA ALA A 150 15.72 12.55 -1.17
C ALA A 150 14.65 13.53 -1.64
N PHE A 151 13.47 13.54 -1.02
CA PHE A 151 12.40 14.46 -1.38
C PHE A 151 12.54 15.83 -0.70
N PRO A 152 12.37 16.92 -1.45
CA PRO A 152 12.40 18.25 -0.87
C PRO A 152 11.18 18.49 0.02
N ILE A 153 11.39 19.10 1.18
CA ILE A 153 10.31 19.54 2.06
C ILE A 153 9.80 20.89 1.57
N TYR A 154 8.56 20.94 1.10
CA TYR A 154 7.91 22.18 0.71
C TYR A 154 7.25 22.83 1.93
N SER A 155 7.60 24.07 2.24
CA SER A 155 7.10 24.81 3.41
C SER A 155 5.58 25.02 3.40
N ALA A 156 4.94 24.97 2.25
CA ALA A 156 3.48 25.08 2.06
C ALA A 156 2.75 23.73 2.02
N ALA A 157 3.45 22.62 2.11
CA ALA A 157 2.83 21.30 2.12
C ALA A 157 2.10 21.04 3.46
N PRO A 158 0.94 20.37 3.44
CA PRO A 158 0.28 19.95 4.66
C PRO A 158 1.17 18.97 5.43
N THR A 159 1.18 19.07 6.75
CA THR A 159 1.91 18.15 7.61
C THR A 159 1.04 16.95 7.93
N LEU A 160 1.54 15.75 7.62
CA LEU A 160 0.94 14.48 8.00
C LEU A 160 1.79 13.81 9.06
N LEU A 161 1.19 13.46 10.21
CA LEU A 161 1.83 12.66 11.24
C LEU A 161 1.43 11.20 11.06
N VAL A 162 2.42 10.34 10.80
CA VAL A 162 2.23 8.90 10.67
C VAL A 162 3.09 8.20 11.71
N GLY A 163 2.57 7.15 12.33
CA GLY A 163 3.30 6.40 13.33
C GLY A 163 2.61 5.08 13.67
N CYS A 164 3.35 4.22 14.35
CA CYS A 164 2.84 2.96 14.89
C CYS A 164 2.27 3.15 16.29
N GLY A 165 1.42 2.22 16.74
CA GLY A 165 0.92 2.17 18.11
C GLY A 165 2.03 1.81 19.10
N PRO A 166 1.78 1.95 20.43
CA PRO A 166 2.73 1.50 21.45
C PRO A 166 3.06 0.00 21.26
N GLU A 167 4.35 -0.32 21.32
CA GLU A 167 4.88 -1.69 21.15
C GLU A 167 4.68 -2.31 19.75
N GLU A 168 4.23 -1.51 18.78
CA GLU A 168 4.11 -1.91 17.37
C GLU A 168 5.39 -1.55 16.62
N PHE A 169 6.05 -2.56 16.03
CA PHE A 169 7.32 -2.40 15.30
C PHE A 169 7.17 -2.51 13.78
N HIS A 170 5.94 -2.71 13.26
CA HIS A 170 5.68 -2.87 11.83
C HIS A 170 5.57 -1.51 11.11
N GLU A 171 6.63 -0.71 11.19
CA GLU A 171 6.64 0.67 10.68
C GLU A 171 6.80 0.80 9.16
N ILE A 172 7.15 -0.28 8.43
CA ILE A 172 7.44 -0.22 6.99
C ILE A 172 6.24 0.32 6.21
N ALA A 173 5.03 -0.10 6.55
CA ALA A 173 3.82 0.38 5.90
C ALA A 173 3.60 1.90 6.08
N SER A 174 4.09 2.49 7.18
CA SER A 174 4.00 3.92 7.42
C SER A 174 5.05 4.74 6.65
N LEU A 175 6.05 4.08 6.06
CA LEU A 175 7.09 4.68 5.23
C LEU A 175 6.74 4.66 3.73
N MET A 176 5.71 3.91 3.32
CA MET A 176 5.21 3.80 1.94
C MET A 176 4.11 4.83 1.67
#